data_5c8fd58a1eea0c7c3fbd807616493eb5
#
_entry.id   5c8fd58a1eea0c7c3fbd807616493eb5
#
_cell.length_a   1.000
_cell.length_b   1.000
_cell.length_c   1.000
_cell.angle_alpha   90.00
_cell.angle_beta   90.00
_cell.angle_gamma   90.00
#
_symmetry.space_group_name_H-M   'P 1'
#
loop_
_entity.id
_entity.type
_entity.pdbx_description
1 polymer ?
#
loop_
_entity_poly.entity_id
_entity_poly.type
_entity_poly.pdbx_seq_one_letter_code
_entity_poly.pdbx_strand_id
1 'polypeptide(L)'
;MKQLAFVFFLATALVATPSLGQSLSTAGYEFVDAVKKSDGNKAIEVLSTHPPGLVDTKDGDGNTGLIIAISRSDEQWTGFLLNKGADPNLAGKGGDTPLIAAARVGFESAIEWLIGGGAKVNGTNRMGETPLIVAVQQRNLPIVRILLNQGADPDRADHAAGYSARDYAQRDARARDILKLIEDKKPKGAAAAAK
;
A
#
# COMPACT_ATOMS: atom_id res chain seq x y z
N MET A 1 30.85 45.62 59.99
CA MET A 1 30.04 44.43 59.87
C MET A 1 29.50 44.40 58.45
N LYS A 2 30.09 43.58 57.55
CA LYS A 2 29.73 43.48 56.16
C LYS A 2 28.87 42.20 56.01
N GLN A 3 27.58 42.34 55.68
CA GLN A 3 26.71 41.20 55.34
C GLN A 3 26.94 40.81 53.88
N LEU A 4 27.37 39.58 53.62
CA LEU A 4 27.40 38.94 52.30
C LEU A 4 26.00 38.39 52.03
N ALA A 5 25.34 38.93 51.00
CA ALA A 5 24.13 38.37 50.45
C ALA A 5 24.47 37.25 49.46
N PHE A 6 24.15 36.00 49.81
CA PHE A 6 24.26 34.86 48.92
C PHE A 6 23.04 34.87 47.96
N VAL A 7 23.27 35.19 46.70
CA VAL A 7 22.24 35.07 45.67
C VAL A 7 22.27 33.63 45.16
N PHE A 8 21.25 32.85 45.53
CA PHE A 8 21.01 31.53 44.95
C PHE A 8 20.43 31.71 43.55
N PHE A 9 21.22 31.45 42.51
CA PHE A 9 20.74 31.31 41.16
C PHE A 9 20.11 29.91 41.02
N LEU A 10 18.78 29.85 41.09
CA LEU A 10 18.04 28.64 40.74
C LEU A 10 18.03 28.53 39.21
N ALA A 11 18.94 27.71 38.67
CA ALA A 11 18.89 27.33 37.27
C ALA A 11 17.72 26.36 37.08
N THR A 12 16.55 26.89 36.69
CA THR A 12 15.44 26.07 36.22
C THR A 12 15.83 25.49 34.85
N ALA A 13 16.27 24.25 34.85
CA ALA A 13 16.40 23.48 33.61
C ALA A 13 15.00 23.35 32.97
N LEU A 14 14.75 24.12 31.92
CA LEU A 14 13.57 23.99 31.10
C LEU A 14 13.68 22.67 30.32
N VAL A 15 13.17 21.60 30.90
CA VAL A 15 13.00 20.33 30.17
C VAL A 15 11.93 20.58 29.12
N ALA A 16 12.37 20.83 27.89
CA ALA A 16 11.45 20.94 26.75
C ALA A 16 10.76 19.59 26.57
N THR A 17 9.49 19.50 26.97
CA THR A 17 8.65 18.36 26.64
C THR A 17 8.45 18.38 25.12
N PRO A 18 8.77 17.29 24.41
CA PRO A 18 8.51 17.25 22.96
C PRO A 18 7.04 17.50 22.71
N SER A 19 6.73 18.35 21.73
CA SER A 19 5.34 18.60 21.35
C SER A 19 4.71 17.29 20.86
N LEU A 20 3.41 17.10 21.09
CA LEU A 20 2.69 15.88 20.72
C LEU A 20 2.92 15.50 19.25
N GLY A 21 3.02 16.50 18.37
CA GLY A 21 3.30 16.30 16.94
C GLY A 21 4.72 15.78 16.66
N GLN A 22 5.73 16.18 17.42
CA GLN A 22 7.10 15.66 17.28
C GLN A 22 7.20 14.21 17.79
N SER A 23 6.48 13.89 18.87
CA SER A 23 6.41 12.52 19.39
C SER A 23 5.77 11.56 18.37
N LEU A 24 4.68 11.95 17.73
CA LEU A 24 4.01 11.11 16.72
C LEU A 24 4.86 10.92 15.46
N SER A 25 5.58 11.94 15.01
CA SER A 25 6.47 11.80 13.84
C SER A 25 7.64 10.88 14.12
N THR A 26 8.21 10.94 15.34
CA THR A 26 9.30 10.05 15.77
C THR A 26 8.81 8.60 15.88
N ALA A 27 7.66 8.37 16.50
CA ALA A 27 7.08 7.05 16.64
C ALA A 27 6.72 6.43 15.28
N GLY A 28 6.19 7.23 14.34
CA GLY A 28 5.94 6.78 12.98
C GLY A 28 7.21 6.33 12.26
N TYR A 29 8.29 7.08 12.41
CA TYR A 29 9.58 6.70 11.85
C TYR A 29 10.12 5.41 12.49
N GLU A 30 10.07 5.29 13.82
CA GLU A 30 10.46 4.07 14.53
C GLU A 30 9.66 2.86 14.10
N PHE A 31 8.34 3.02 13.90
CA PHE A 31 7.48 1.95 13.39
C PHE A 31 7.89 1.48 11.99
N VAL A 32 8.06 2.41 11.04
CA VAL A 32 8.44 2.04 9.67
C VAL A 32 9.85 1.45 9.62
N ASP A 33 10.77 1.93 10.45
CA ASP A 33 12.11 1.35 10.58
C ASP A 33 12.06 -0.09 11.14
N ALA A 34 11.19 -0.34 12.14
CA ALA A 34 10.93 -1.68 12.66
C ALA A 34 10.39 -2.62 11.56
N VAL A 35 9.43 -2.15 10.72
CA VAL A 35 8.95 -2.92 9.56
C VAL A 35 10.09 -3.20 8.58
N LYS A 36 10.92 -2.21 8.27
CA LYS A 36 12.08 -2.37 7.37
C LYS A 36 13.08 -3.40 7.88
N LYS A 37 13.27 -3.48 9.18
CA LYS A 37 14.19 -4.43 9.86
C LYS A 37 13.55 -5.76 10.21
N SER A 38 12.25 -5.92 9.97
CA SER A 38 11.45 -7.08 10.37
C SER A 38 11.47 -7.30 11.90
N ASP A 39 11.55 -6.20 12.68
CA ASP A 39 11.50 -6.22 14.14
C ASP A 39 10.04 -6.17 14.63
N GLY A 40 9.43 -7.34 14.78
CA GLY A 40 8.05 -7.47 15.22
C GLY A 40 7.82 -6.99 16.64
N ASN A 41 8.79 -7.18 17.55
CA ASN A 41 8.66 -6.73 18.93
C ASN A 41 8.59 -5.21 19.01
N LYS A 42 9.50 -4.54 18.30
CA LYS A 42 9.52 -3.06 18.26
C LYS A 42 8.28 -2.49 17.59
N ALA A 43 7.82 -3.09 16.50
CA ALA A 43 6.59 -2.66 15.83
C ALA A 43 5.36 -2.78 16.74
N ILE A 44 5.22 -3.90 17.46
CA ILE A 44 4.12 -4.10 18.41
C ILE A 44 4.20 -3.11 19.56
N GLU A 45 5.38 -2.89 20.14
CA GLU A 45 5.62 -1.92 21.21
C GLU A 45 5.13 -0.52 20.77
N VAL A 46 5.60 -0.06 19.61
CA VAL A 46 5.26 1.26 19.09
C VAL A 46 3.75 1.39 18.82
N LEU A 47 3.12 0.39 18.19
CA LEU A 47 1.68 0.42 17.92
C LEU A 47 0.82 0.33 19.18
N SER A 48 1.31 -0.30 20.26
CA SER A 48 0.56 -0.44 21.51
C SER A 48 0.57 0.84 22.37
N THR A 49 1.57 1.68 22.19
CA THR A 49 1.78 2.90 22.99
C THR A 49 1.29 4.18 22.30
N HIS A 50 0.86 4.08 21.02
CA HIS A 50 0.47 5.23 20.22
C HIS A 50 -0.93 5.06 19.62
N PRO A 51 -1.61 6.19 19.22
CA PRO A 51 -2.97 6.14 18.73
C PRO A 51 -3.09 5.38 17.40
N PRO A 52 -4.32 4.90 17.07
CA PRO A 52 -4.65 4.30 15.78
C PRO A 52 -4.27 5.22 14.61
N GLY A 53 -3.80 4.63 13.50
CA GLY A 53 -3.37 5.36 12.30
C GLY A 53 -1.86 5.46 12.14
N LEU A 54 -1.07 5.17 13.19
CA LEU A 54 0.39 5.12 13.08
C LEU A 54 0.87 4.04 12.09
N VAL A 55 0.08 2.96 11.94
CA VAL A 55 0.34 1.85 11.00
C VAL A 55 0.45 2.34 9.54
N ASP A 56 -0.17 3.46 9.20
CA ASP A 56 -0.20 4.06 7.87
C ASP A 56 0.90 5.12 7.66
N THR A 57 1.82 5.26 8.62
CA THR A 57 2.95 6.17 8.46
C THR A 57 3.78 5.79 7.24
N LYS A 58 4.19 6.81 6.49
CA LYS A 58 5.05 6.66 5.31
C LYS A 58 6.50 6.92 5.66
N ASP A 59 7.39 6.19 5.00
CA ASP A 59 8.82 6.46 5.05
C ASP A 59 9.23 7.69 4.21
N GLY A 60 10.53 7.98 4.19
CA GLY A 60 11.09 9.09 3.40
C GLY A 60 10.89 8.94 1.88
N ASP A 61 10.64 7.74 1.39
CA ASP A 61 10.29 7.47 -0.01
C ASP A 61 8.80 7.60 -0.29
N GLY A 62 7.96 7.74 0.73
CA GLY A 62 6.52 7.85 0.64
C GLY A 62 5.79 6.50 0.66
N ASN A 63 6.45 5.40 1.02
CA ASN A 63 5.84 4.09 1.14
C ASN A 63 5.35 3.82 2.56
N THR A 64 4.19 3.17 2.69
CA THR A 64 3.69 2.65 3.97
C THR A 64 4.39 1.35 4.33
N GLY A 65 4.34 0.97 5.62
CA GLY A 65 4.81 -0.34 6.06
C GLY A 65 4.18 -1.50 5.26
N LEU A 66 2.89 -1.39 4.93
CA LEU A 66 2.18 -2.39 4.13
C LEU A 66 2.78 -2.55 2.72
N ILE A 67 3.07 -1.45 2.02
CA ILE A 67 3.70 -1.49 0.70
C ILE A 67 5.11 -2.08 0.78
N ILE A 68 5.87 -1.74 1.83
CA ILE A 68 7.21 -2.29 2.05
C ILE A 68 7.16 -3.81 2.23
N ALA A 69 6.23 -4.32 3.05
CA ALA A 69 6.03 -5.76 3.27
C ALA A 69 5.63 -6.48 1.95
N ILE A 70 4.67 -5.92 1.22
CA ILE A 70 4.21 -6.45 -0.07
C ILE A 70 5.36 -6.49 -1.09
N SER A 71 6.17 -5.43 -1.18
CA SER A 71 7.31 -5.37 -2.12
C SER A 71 8.36 -6.44 -1.88
N ARG A 72 8.38 -7.03 -0.68
CA ARG A 72 9.25 -8.15 -0.30
C ARG A 72 8.55 -9.50 -0.41
N SER A 73 7.27 -9.51 -0.76
CA SER A 73 6.40 -10.71 -0.69
C SER A 73 6.41 -11.35 0.70
N ASP A 74 6.45 -10.50 1.75
CA ASP A 74 6.48 -10.96 3.14
C ASP A 74 5.05 -11.19 3.64
N GLU A 75 4.64 -12.47 3.66
CA GLU A 75 3.30 -12.87 4.09
C GLU A 75 3.03 -12.51 5.54
N GLN A 76 3.98 -12.76 6.43
CA GLN A 76 3.81 -12.53 7.86
C GLN A 76 3.58 -11.04 8.15
N TRP A 77 4.43 -10.17 7.58
CA TRP A 77 4.30 -8.74 7.77
C TRP A 77 3.08 -8.16 7.06
N THR A 78 2.76 -8.65 5.85
CA THR A 78 1.55 -8.20 5.13
C THR A 78 0.30 -8.52 5.92
N GLY A 79 0.16 -9.77 6.39
CA GLY A 79 -0.97 -10.19 7.22
C GLY A 79 -1.04 -9.46 8.56
N PHE A 80 0.11 -9.27 9.24
CA PHE A 80 0.19 -8.50 10.48
C PHE A 80 -0.30 -7.06 10.30
N LEU A 81 0.20 -6.35 9.29
CA LEU A 81 -0.14 -4.95 9.06
C LEU A 81 -1.62 -4.77 8.69
N LEU A 82 -2.18 -5.64 7.84
CA LEU A 82 -3.61 -5.64 7.54
C LEU A 82 -4.46 -5.91 8.80
N ASN A 83 -4.04 -6.84 9.65
CA ASN A 83 -4.71 -7.11 10.94
C ASN A 83 -4.62 -5.93 11.91
N LYS A 84 -3.55 -5.12 11.84
CA LYS A 84 -3.40 -3.87 12.62
C LYS A 84 -4.15 -2.69 12.01
N GLY A 85 -4.92 -2.90 10.95
CA GLY A 85 -5.77 -1.90 10.32
C GLY A 85 -5.05 -0.99 9.32
N ALA A 86 -3.95 -1.44 8.73
CA ALA A 86 -3.32 -0.70 7.62
C ALA A 86 -4.32 -0.50 6.48
N ASP A 87 -4.41 0.71 5.95
CA ASP A 87 -5.33 1.04 4.85
C ASP A 87 -4.89 0.35 3.55
N PRO A 88 -5.68 -0.59 3.00
CA PRO A 88 -5.37 -1.31 1.78
C PRO A 88 -5.42 -0.43 0.52
N ASN A 89 -5.80 0.84 0.65
CA ASN A 89 -5.92 1.80 -0.44
C ASN A 89 -4.89 2.94 -0.36
N LEU A 90 -4.13 3.03 0.73
CA LEU A 90 -3.19 4.12 0.91
C LEU A 90 -1.98 3.95 -0.02
N ALA A 91 -1.94 4.80 -1.05
CA ALA A 91 -0.90 4.73 -2.08
C ALA A 91 0.48 5.16 -1.55
N GLY A 92 1.51 4.50 -2.07
CA GLY A 92 2.92 4.79 -1.81
C GLY A 92 3.58 5.65 -2.87
N LYS A 93 4.88 5.41 -3.05
CA LYS A 93 5.70 6.05 -4.09
C LYS A 93 5.10 5.84 -5.49
N GLY A 94 5.09 6.90 -6.30
CA GLY A 94 4.50 6.80 -7.64
C GLY A 94 2.98 6.71 -7.69
N GLY A 95 2.30 6.68 -6.53
CA GLY A 95 0.86 6.51 -6.43
C GLY A 95 0.42 5.05 -6.49
N ASP A 96 1.35 4.09 -6.50
CA ASP A 96 1.00 2.67 -6.46
C ASP A 96 0.20 2.36 -5.20
N THR A 97 -1.00 1.82 -5.37
CA THR A 97 -1.78 1.27 -4.27
C THR A 97 -1.17 -0.06 -3.81
N PRO A 98 -1.44 -0.53 -2.59
CA PRO A 98 -1.01 -1.86 -2.15
C PRO A 98 -1.38 -2.98 -3.15
N LEU A 99 -2.56 -2.89 -3.78
CA LEU A 99 -3.01 -3.87 -4.77
C LEU A 99 -2.19 -3.81 -6.07
N ILE A 100 -1.78 -2.61 -6.52
CA ILE A 100 -0.86 -2.44 -7.65
C ILE A 100 0.52 -3.00 -7.30
N ALA A 101 1.03 -2.69 -6.11
CA ALA A 101 2.32 -3.21 -5.64
C ALA A 101 2.34 -4.75 -5.60
N ALA A 102 1.27 -5.38 -5.09
CA ALA A 102 1.12 -6.84 -5.06
C ALA A 102 1.06 -7.45 -6.47
N ALA A 103 0.32 -6.83 -7.40
CA ALA A 103 0.29 -7.26 -8.80
C ALA A 103 1.66 -7.16 -9.48
N ARG A 104 2.43 -6.12 -9.16
CA ARG A 104 3.76 -5.86 -9.72
C ARG A 104 4.79 -6.90 -9.31
N VAL A 105 4.73 -7.38 -8.07
CA VAL A 105 5.66 -8.41 -7.56
C VAL A 105 5.12 -9.85 -7.70
N GLY A 106 3.88 -10.00 -8.14
CA GLY A 106 3.27 -11.33 -8.32
C GLY A 106 2.80 -12.01 -7.03
N PHE A 107 2.46 -11.23 -6.00
CA PHE A 107 2.11 -11.73 -4.67
C PHE A 107 0.62 -12.05 -4.57
N GLU A 108 0.22 -13.28 -4.98
CA GLU A 108 -1.18 -13.71 -5.08
C GLU A 108 -1.93 -13.66 -3.76
N SER A 109 -1.35 -14.18 -2.67
CA SER A 109 -2.00 -14.16 -1.35
C SER A 109 -2.32 -12.73 -0.90
N ALA A 110 -1.41 -11.78 -1.15
CA ALA A 110 -1.66 -10.38 -0.83
C ALA A 110 -2.80 -9.78 -1.66
N ILE A 111 -2.94 -10.16 -2.95
CA ILE A 111 -4.08 -9.73 -3.78
C ILE A 111 -5.40 -10.12 -3.12
N GLU A 112 -5.53 -11.37 -2.68
CA GLU A 112 -6.76 -11.87 -2.05
C GLU A 112 -7.04 -11.16 -0.72
N TRP A 113 -6.02 -11.01 0.14
CA TRP A 113 -6.17 -10.34 1.44
C TRP A 113 -6.52 -8.86 1.28
N LEU A 114 -5.88 -8.16 0.35
CA LEU A 114 -6.15 -6.75 0.08
C LEU A 114 -7.59 -6.55 -0.42
N ILE A 115 -8.05 -7.38 -1.34
CA ILE A 115 -9.43 -7.30 -1.86
C ILE A 115 -10.42 -7.63 -0.73
N GLY A 116 -10.16 -8.67 0.07
CA GLY A 116 -10.96 -8.99 1.25
C GLY A 116 -10.99 -7.87 2.29
N GLY A 117 -9.91 -7.10 2.40
CA GLY A 117 -9.80 -5.90 3.23
C GLY A 117 -10.38 -4.62 2.63
N GLY A 118 -11.01 -4.67 1.45
CA GLY A 118 -11.67 -3.52 0.82
C GLY A 118 -10.77 -2.70 -0.12
N ALA A 119 -9.70 -3.30 -0.66
CA ALA A 119 -8.92 -2.65 -1.70
C ALA A 119 -9.75 -2.37 -2.96
N LYS A 120 -9.59 -1.18 -3.53
CA LYS A 120 -10.24 -0.77 -4.77
C LYS A 120 -9.64 -1.49 -5.95
N VAL A 121 -10.36 -2.49 -6.50
CA VAL A 121 -9.89 -3.35 -7.59
C VAL A 121 -9.46 -2.57 -8.83
N ASN A 122 -10.12 -1.44 -9.11
CA ASN A 122 -9.84 -0.54 -10.22
C ASN A 122 -9.13 0.75 -9.78
N GLY A 123 -8.48 0.77 -8.59
CA GLY A 123 -7.65 1.89 -8.15
C GLY A 123 -6.47 2.09 -9.09
N THR A 124 -6.04 3.35 -9.31
CA THR A 124 -4.95 3.67 -10.25
C THR A 124 -3.79 4.36 -9.55
N ASN A 125 -2.59 4.17 -10.10
CA ASN A 125 -1.43 4.98 -9.76
C ASN A 125 -1.41 6.32 -10.55
N ARG A 126 -0.32 7.09 -10.43
CA ARG A 126 -0.16 8.37 -11.13
C ARG A 126 -0.10 8.23 -12.66
N MET A 127 0.29 7.08 -13.17
CA MET A 127 0.31 6.78 -14.60
C MET A 127 -1.06 6.30 -15.13
N GLY A 128 -2.06 6.18 -14.25
CA GLY A 128 -3.38 5.62 -14.61
C GLY A 128 -3.40 4.10 -14.67
N GLU A 129 -2.29 3.41 -14.36
CA GLU A 129 -2.25 1.96 -14.37
C GLU A 129 -3.16 1.38 -13.29
N THR A 130 -3.98 0.41 -13.66
CA THR A 130 -4.77 -0.42 -12.74
C THR A 130 -3.97 -1.65 -12.31
N PRO A 131 -4.35 -2.35 -11.21
CA PRO A 131 -3.77 -3.64 -10.87
C PRO A 131 -3.84 -4.66 -12.02
N LEU A 132 -4.94 -4.63 -12.80
CA LEU A 132 -5.11 -5.52 -13.95
C LEU A 132 -4.13 -5.21 -15.09
N ILE A 133 -3.91 -3.93 -15.41
CA ILE A 133 -2.89 -3.52 -16.41
C ILE A 133 -1.53 -4.05 -15.99
N VAL A 134 -1.13 -3.84 -14.73
CA VAL A 134 0.16 -4.30 -14.22
C VAL A 134 0.28 -5.83 -14.27
N ALA A 135 -0.77 -6.56 -13.87
CA ALA A 135 -0.77 -8.02 -13.92
C ALA A 135 -0.63 -8.56 -15.36
N VAL A 136 -1.26 -7.90 -16.35
CA VAL A 136 -1.14 -8.24 -17.78
C VAL A 136 0.30 -7.96 -18.26
N GLN A 137 0.88 -6.82 -17.96
CA GLN A 137 2.25 -6.47 -18.31
C GLN A 137 3.27 -7.48 -17.72
N GLN A 138 2.99 -7.99 -16.51
CA GLN A 138 3.79 -9.05 -15.86
C GLN A 138 3.47 -10.47 -16.41
N ARG A 139 2.46 -10.61 -17.26
CA ARG A 139 1.94 -11.90 -17.75
C ARG A 139 1.55 -12.87 -16.64
N ASN A 140 1.10 -12.35 -15.52
CA ASN A 140 0.68 -13.14 -14.37
C ASN A 140 -0.78 -13.60 -14.54
N LEU A 141 -0.98 -14.72 -15.23
CA LEU A 141 -2.31 -15.27 -15.53
C LEU A 141 -3.14 -15.56 -14.25
N PRO A 142 -2.57 -16.13 -13.15
CA PRO A 142 -3.30 -16.30 -11.89
C PRO A 142 -3.86 -14.98 -11.35
N ILE A 143 -3.03 -13.94 -11.23
CA ILE A 143 -3.47 -12.64 -10.72
C ILE A 143 -4.50 -11.98 -11.65
N VAL A 144 -4.31 -12.05 -12.98
CA VAL A 144 -5.30 -11.57 -13.95
C VAL A 144 -6.65 -12.24 -13.71
N ARG A 145 -6.67 -13.57 -13.50
CA ARG A 145 -7.89 -14.33 -13.22
C ARG A 145 -8.57 -13.86 -11.92
N ILE A 146 -7.81 -13.68 -10.85
CA ILE A 146 -8.34 -13.20 -9.56
C ILE A 146 -8.96 -11.81 -9.76
N LEU A 147 -8.22 -10.87 -10.34
CA LEU A 147 -8.68 -9.49 -10.54
C LEU A 147 -9.93 -9.41 -11.40
N LEU A 148 -9.99 -10.14 -12.53
CA LEU A 148 -11.19 -10.21 -13.38
C LEU A 148 -12.40 -10.83 -12.65
N ASN A 149 -12.19 -11.83 -11.79
CA ASN A 149 -13.25 -12.41 -10.97
C ASN A 149 -13.80 -11.41 -9.96
N GLN A 150 -12.96 -10.50 -9.49
CA GLN A 150 -13.31 -9.43 -8.56
C GLN A 150 -13.82 -8.15 -9.24
N GLY A 151 -14.06 -8.19 -10.55
CA GLY A 151 -14.67 -7.09 -11.29
C GLY A 151 -13.68 -6.02 -11.75
N ALA A 152 -12.41 -6.39 -11.95
CA ALA A 152 -11.48 -5.51 -12.64
C ALA A 152 -11.97 -5.20 -14.06
N ASP A 153 -11.89 -3.92 -14.43
CA ASP A 153 -12.28 -3.43 -15.76
C ASP A 153 -11.12 -3.60 -16.73
N PRO A 154 -11.24 -4.47 -17.75
CA PRO A 154 -10.17 -4.72 -18.72
C PRO A 154 -10.02 -3.61 -19.76
N ASP A 155 -11.00 -2.70 -19.85
CA ASP A 155 -11.09 -1.68 -20.89
C ASP A 155 -10.69 -0.27 -20.37
N ARG A 156 -10.37 -0.16 -19.07
CA ARG A 156 -9.88 1.08 -18.49
C ARG A 156 -8.44 1.32 -18.94
N ALA A 157 -8.22 2.42 -19.67
CA ALA A 157 -6.91 2.81 -20.19
C ALA A 157 -6.05 3.54 -19.14
N ASP A 158 -4.73 3.37 -19.23
CA ASP A 158 -3.75 4.18 -18.50
C ASP A 158 -3.60 5.58 -19.13
N HIS A 159 -2.86 6.46 -18.46
CA HIS A 159 -2.61 7.82 -18.94
C HIS A 159 -1.30 7.95 -19.73
N ALA A 160 -0.41 6.96 -19.63
CA ALA A 160 0.92 7.04 -20.22
C ALA A 160 0.92 6.65 -21.70
N ALA A 161 0.27 5.54 -22.04
CA ALA A 161 0.18 5.03 -23.41
C ALA A 161 -1.23 5.08 -23.97
N GLY A 162 -2.24 5.33 -23.11
CA GLY A 162 -3.65 5.27 -23.47
C GLY A 162 -4.13 3.83 -23.73
N TYR A 163 -3.43 2.83 -23.17
CA TYR A 163 -3.77 1.42 -23.38
C TYR A 163 -4.46 0.82 -22.16
N SER A 164 -5.49 0.03 -22.44
CA SER A 164 -6.16 -0.80 -21.47
C SER A 164 -5.43 -2.13 -21.26
N ALA A 165 -5.84 -2.90 -20.24
CA ALA A 165 -5.34 -4.25 -20.02
C ALA A 165 -5.57 -5.15 -21.25
N ARG A 166 -6.71 -5.00 -21.93
CA ARG A 166 -7.03 -5.69 -23.19
C ARG A 166 -6.06 -5.31 -24.29
N ASP A 167 -5.78 -4.02 -24.48
CA ASP A 167 -4.84 -3.55 -25.51
C ASP A 167 -3.42 -4.06 -25.27
N TYR A 168 -2.95 -4.07 -24.02
CA TYR A 168 -1.66 -4.67 -23.68
C TYR A 168 -1.62 -6.16 -24.00
N ALA A 169 -2.68 -6.91 -23.66
CA ALA A 169 -2.76 -8.33 -23.96
C ALA A 169 -2.80 -8.62 -25.47
N GLN A 170 -3.48 -7.80 -26.28
CA GLN A 170 -3.52 -7.93 -27.74
C GLN A 170 -2.16 -7.68 -28.40
N ARG A 171 -1.38 -6.76 -27.85
CA ARG A 171 -0.06 -6.37 -28.37
C ARG A 171 1.06 -7.34 -28.02
N ASP A 172 0.91 -8.13 -26.95
CA ASP A 172 1.93 -9.11 -26.53
C ASP A 172 1.53 -10.52 -27.03
N ALA A 173 2.22 -11.01 -28.05
CA ALA A 173 2.00 -12.35 -28.59
C ALA A 173 2.15 -13.48 -27.56
N ARG A 174 2.80 -13.22 -26.42
CA ARG A 174 2.98 -14.19 -25.32
C ARG A 174 1.83 -14.13 -24.28
N ALA A 175 0.92 -13.17 -24.42
CA ALA A 175 -0.23 -12.98 -23.51
C ALA A 175 -1.55 -13.55 -24.09
N ARG A 176 -1.49 -14.50 -25.03
CA ARG A 176 -2.68 -15.08 -25.68
C ARG A 176 -3.69 -15.68 -24.72
N ASP A 177 -3.21 -16.40 -23.70
CA ASP A 177 -4.10 -17.00 -22.69
C ASP A 177 -4.77 -15.93 -21.82
N ILE A 178 -4.05 -14.84 -21.54
CA ILE A 178 -4.59 -13.68 -20.84
C ILE A 178 -5.64 -12.98 -21.69
N LEU A 179 -5.37 -12.75 -22.97
CA LEU A 179 -6.34 -12.14 -23.88
C LEU A 179 -7.61 -12.98 -23.96
N LYS A 180 -7.47 -14.29 -24.15
CA LYS A 180 -8.62 -15.21 -24.15
C LYS A 180 -9.42 -15.12 -22.86
N LEU A 181 -8.74 -15.07 -21.69
CA LEU A 181 -9.41 -14.94 -20.40
C LEU A 181 -10.17 -13.61 -20.27
N ILE A 182 -9.65 -12.52 -20.82
CA ILE A 182 -10.31 -11.21 -20.84
C ILE A 182 -11.54 -11.24 -21.78
N GLU A 183 -11.44 -11.90 -22.94
CA GLU A 183 -12.52 -12.00 -23.92
C GLU A 183 -13.66 -12.90 -23.43
N ASP A 184 -13.34 -13.99 -22.76
CA ASP A 184 -14.33 -14.94 -22.20
C ASP A 184 -15.15 -14.28 -21.05
N LYS A 185 -14.63 -13.22 -20.42
CA LYS A 185 -15.34 -12.43 -19.42
C LYS A 185 -16.22 -11.38 -20.11
N LYS A 186 -17.51 -11.70 -20.32
CA LYS A 186 -18.50 -10.72 -20.80
C LYS A 186 -18.55 -9.51 -19.87
N PRO A 187 -18.60 -8.27 -20.41
CA PRO A 187 -18.78 -7.09 -19.59
C PRO A 187 -20.05 -7.20 -18.74
N LYS A 188 -19.96 -6.86 -17.46
CA LYS A 188 -21.08 -6.88 -16.48
C LYS A 188 -22.20 -5.87 -16.83
N GLY A 189 -22.53 -5.65 -18.09
CA GLY A 189 -23.54 -4.70 -18.57
C GLY A 189 -24.21 -5.09 -19.89
N ALA A 190 -23.72 -6.11 -20.59
CA ALA A 190 -24.28 -6.49 -21.88
C ALA A 190 -25.63 -7.28 -21.82
N ALA A 191 -26.04 -7.67 -20.61
CA ALA A 191 -27.30 -8.41 -20.42
C ALA A 191 -28.56 -7.50 -20.32
N ALA A 192 -28.39 -6.18 -20.24
CA ALA A 192 -29.54 -5.25 -20.10
C ALA A 192 -29.98 -4.55 -21.37
N ALA A 193 -29.28 -4.75 -22.50
CA ALA A 193 -29.59 -4.09 -23.78
C ALA A 193 -30.26 -5.00 -24.82
N ALA A 194 -30.64 -6.23 -24.44
CA ALA A 194 -31.34 -7.16 -25.33
C ALA A 194 -32.70 -7.58 -24.74
N LYS A 195 -33.60 -6.60 -24.56
CA LYS A 195 -35.05 -6.82 -24.44
C LYS A 195 -35.78 -5.66 -25.07
#